data_37ba9beed7752fd817bdf1a294dc049c
#
_entry.id   37ba9beed7752fd817bdf1a294dc049c
#
_cell.length_a   1.000
_cell.length_b   1.000
_cell.length_c   1.000
_cell.angle_alpha   90.00
_cell.angle_beta   90.00
_cell.angle_gamma   90.00
#
_symmetry.space_group_name_H-M   'P 1'
#
loop_
_entity.id
_entity.type
_entity.pdbx_description
1 polymer ?
#
loop_
_entity_poly.entity_id
_entity_poly.type
_entity_poly.pdbx_seq_one_letter_code
_entity_poly.pdbx_strand_id
1 'polypeptide(L)'
;MNEEQKRKDTQQYNRPEQKNLRRDLRKGGEAPEAVMWTLLKNRQLDGMRFRRQFGVGPYVLDFYCPEIKLAVELDGAPHFMSGNFGRDDVREEYLLREHGIRIIRFENRDLFYNPDGVVKVILSMIQKMKGR
;
A
#
# COMPACT_ATOMS: atom_id res chain seq x y z
N MET A 1 18.15 -12.37 -2.82
CA MET A 1 17.65 -12.08 -2.49
C MET A 1 17.50 -12.11 -1.67
N ASN A 2 17.36 -12.16 -1.47
CA ASN A 2 16.92 -12.16 -0.76
C ASN A 2 16.38 -12.11 -0.48
N GLU A 3 15.77 -12.08 -0.40
CA GLU A 3 15.08 -12.02 -0.20
C GLU A 3 14.94 -11.53 -0.46
N GLU A 4 15.02 -11.45 -0.86
CA GLU A 4 14.71 -11.10 -1.19
C GLU A 4 14.95 -11.07 -2.01
N GLN A 5 15.21 -11.08 -2.58
CA GLN A 5 15.14 -11.31 -3.21
C GLN A 5 14.90 -11.83 -3.58
N LYS A 6 14.53 -12.06 -3.50
CA LYS A 6 14.01 -12.51 -3.66
C LYS A 6 13.30 -12.38 -3.71
N ARG A 7 12.91 -12.07 -3.76
CA ARG A 7 12.21 -11.86 -3.82
C ARG A 7 12.05 -11.57 -4.50
N LYS A 8 12.24 -11.53 -5.05
CA LYS A 8 12.08 -11.36 -5.62
C LYS A 8 11.70 -11.53 -6.46
N ASP A 9 11.61 -11.56 -7.16
CA ASP A 9 11.26 -11.66 -7.97
C ASP A 9 10.44 -12.06 -8.19
N THR A 10 10.48 -12.19 -8.20
CA THR A 10 9.75 -12.48 -8.01
C THR A 10 8.44 -12.61 -7.86
N GLN A 11 8.04 -12.58 -7.88
CA GLN A 11 6.74 -12.28 -7.69
C GLN A 11 5.80 -12.90 -8.61
N GLN A 12 5.87 -14.15 -8.75
CA GLN A 12 4.98 -14.87 -9.62
C GLN A 12 3.83 -15.40 -8.83
N TYR A 13 2.65 -15.41 -9.43
CA TYR A 13 1.48 -15.94 -8.79
C TYR A 13 1.60 -17.39 -8.52
N ASN A 14 0.99 -17.82 -7.44
CA ASN A 14 0.85 -19.23 -7.07
C ASN A 14 2.17 -19.90 -6.78
N ARG A 15 3.20 -19.13 -6.54
CA ARG A 15 4.43 -19.71 -6.06
C ARG A 15 4.21 -20.18 -4.64
N PRO A 16 4.87 -21.25 -4.22
CA PRO A 16 4.68 -21.77 -2.86
C PRO A 16 4.92 -20.70 -1.80
N GLU A 17 5.90 -19.83 -2.01
CA GLU A 17 6.20 -18.78 -1.06
C GLU A 17 4.99 -17.88 -0.88
N GLN A 18 4.33 -17.54 -1.98
CA GLN A 18 3.18 -16.64 -1.90
C GLN A 18 1.99 -17.31 -1.23
N LYS A 19 1.81 -18.60 -1.49
CA LYS A 19 0.73 -19.34 -0.83
C LYS A 19 0.95 -19.39 0.67
N ASN A 20 2.18 -19.64 1.08
CA ASN A 20 2.50 -19.70 2.49
C ASN A 20 2.29 -18.35 3.15
N LEU A 21 2.71 -17.29 2.48
CA LEU A 21 2.52 -15.94 2.99
C LEU A 21 1.05 -15.65 3.22
N ARG A 22 0.20 -15.98 2.25
CA ARG A 22 -1.23 -15.72 2.37
C ARG A 22 -1.83 -16.48 3.55
N ARG A 23 -1.42 -17.73 3.73
CA ARG A 23 -1.92 -18.53 4.82
C ARG A 23 -1.50 -17.94 6.16
N ASP A 24 -0.22 -17.56 6.27
CA ASP A 24 0.29 -16.98 7.49
C ASP A 24 -0.43 -15.70 7.86
N LEU A 25 -0.71 -14.86 6.87
CA LEU A 25 -1.43 -13.62 7.12
C LEU A 25 -2.83 -13.88 7.63
N ARG A 26 -3.52 -14.85 7.03
CA ARG A 26 -4.87 -15.17 7.46
C ARG A 26 -4.90 -15.74 8.87
N LYS A 27 -3.80 -16.34 9.29
CA LYS A 27 -3.71 -16.93 10.62
C LYS A 27 -3.06 -15.99 11.63
N GLY A 28 -2.88 -14.71 11.25
CA GLY A 28 -2.28 -13.78 12.17
C GLY A 28 -0.77 -13.78 12.16
N GLY A 29 -0.15 -14.18 11.04
CA GLY A 29 1.28 -14.17 10.92
C GLY A 29 1.81 -12.75 10.85
N GLU A 30 2.28 -12.31 9.69
CA GLU A 30 2.79 -10.95 9.57
C GLU A 30 1.66 -9.95 9.46
N ALA A 31 1.88 -8.77 10.02
CA ALA A 31 0.94 -7.67 9.87
C ALA A 31 0.88 -7.24 8.39
N PRO A 32 -0.30 -6.85 7.91
CA PRO A 32 -0.42 -6.39 6.53
C PRO A 32 0.51 -5.25 6.18
N GLU A 33 0.75 -4.34 7.11
CA GLU A 33 1.65 -3.22 6.86
C GLU A 33 3.07 -3.69 6.59
N ALA A 34 3.52 -4.73 7.29
CA ALA A 34 4.85 -5.26 7.07
C ALA A 34 4.97 -5.87 5.68
N VAL A 35 3.92 -6.56 5.25
CA VAL A 35 3.90 -7.16 3.92
C VAL A 35 3.90 -6.09 2.84
N MET A 36 3.03 -5.08 2.98
CA MET A 36 3.01 -3.98 2.02
C MET A 36 4.36 -3.30 1.94
N TRP A 37 5.02 -3.12 3.09
CA TRP A 37 6.32 -2.47 3.10
C TRP A 37 7.34 -3.25 2.27
N THR A 38 7.28 -4.58 2.28
CA THR A 38 8.20 -5.36 1.45
C THR A 38 8.01 -5.07 -0.03
N LEU A 39 6.82 -4.64 -0.44
CA LEU A 39 6.56 -4.29 -1.83
C LEU A 39 7.01 -2.87 -2.17
N LEU A 40 7.00 -1.98 -1.18
CA LEU A 40 7.25 -0.56 -1.43
C LEU A 40 8.67 -0.10 -1.16
N LYS A 41 9.38 -0.81 -0.30
CA LYS A 41 10.68 -0.35 0.18
C LYS A 41 11.74 -0.43 -0.91
N ASN A 42 12.86 0.22 -0.65
CA ASN A 42 14.07 0.12 -1.49
C ASN A 42 13.87 0.67 -2.91
N ARG A 43 12.94 1.59 -3.08
CA ARG A 43 12.68 2.24 -4.38
C ARG A 43 12.38 1.24 -5.48
N GLN A 44 11.83 0.09 -5.14
CA GLN A 44 11.65 -0.96 -6.15
C GLN A 44 10.47 -0.73 -7.07
N LEU A 45 9.56 0.18 -6.72
CA LEU A 45 8.46 0.53 -7.60
C LEU A 45 8.81 1.81 -8.35
N ASP A 46 9.38 1.63 -9.52
CA ASP A 46 9.71 2.72 -10.46
C ASP A 46 10.61 3.77 -9.82
N GLY A 47 11.47 3.36 -8.90
CA GLY A 47 12.43 4.25 -8.27
C GLY A 47 11.84 5.18 -7.23
N MET A 48 10.58 5.05 -6.89
CA MET A 48 9.92 5.94 -5.95
C MET A 48 10.22 5.53 -4.52
N ARG A 49 10.55 6.51 -3.70
CA ARG A 49 10.83 6.26 -2.29
C ARG A 49 9.58 6.45 -1.46
N PHE A 50 9.14 5.38 -0.80
CA PHE A 50 8.01 5.44 0.11
C PHE A 50 8.49 5.49 1.55
N ARG A 51 7.75 6.20 2.39
CA ARG A 51 8.00 6.28 3.83
C ARG A 51 6.81 5.68 4.55
N ARG A 52 7.08 5.13 5.73
CA ARG A 52 6.03 4.53 6.55
C ARG A 52 5.58 5.50 7.62
N GLN A 53 4.30 5.42 7.98
CA GLN A 53 3.74 6.14 9.13
C GLN A 53 4.12 7.62 9.06
N PHE A 54 3.69 8.27 8.00
CA PHE A 54 4.08 9.64 7.71
C PHE A 54 3.00 10.61 8.18
N GLY A 55 3.35 11.54 9.07
CA GLY A 55 2.39 12.50 9.61
C GLY A 55 2.16 13.68 8.68
N VAL A 56 0.89 14.04 8.49
CA VAL A 56 0.50 15.22 7.72
C VAL A 56 -0.64 15.88 8.47
N GLY A 57 -0.38 17.06 9.04
CA GLY A 57 -1.37 17.71 9.88
C GLY A 57 -1.78 16.81 11.03
N PRO A 58 -3.09 16.64 11.25
CA PRO A 58 -3.56 15.77 12.33
C PRO A 58 -3.61 14.29 11.96
N TYR A 59 -3.19 13.93 10.75
CA TYR A 59 -3.36 12.57 10.24
C TYR A 59 -2.02 11.88 10.07
N VAL A 60 -2.07 10.54 10.10
CA VAL A 60 -0.91 9.70 9.82
C VAL A 60 -1.24 8.85 8.62
N LEU A 61 -0.35 8.89 7.62
CA LEU A 61 -0.51 8.06 6.41
C LEU A 61 0.27 6.77 6.60
N ASP A 62 -0.32 5.65 6.17
CA ASP A 62 0.36 4.36 6.30
C ASP A 62 1.67 4.35 5.52
N PHE A 63 1.60 4.74 4.25
CA PHE A 63 2.77 4.81 3.37
C PHE A 63 2.63 6.05 2.50
N TYR A 64 3.72 6.76 2.30
CA TYR A 64 3.66 8.01 1.56
C TYR A 64 4.91 8.21 0.71
N CYS A 65 4.70 8.63 -0.54
CA CYS A 65 5.79 9.00 -1.44
C CYS A 65 5.72 10.50 -1.66
N PRO A 66 6.62 11.27 -1.01
CA PRO A 66 6.55 12.73 -1.13
C PRO A 66 6.79 13.24 -2.54
N GLU A 67 7.61 12.56 -3.30
CA GLU A 67 7.99 13.04 -4.63
C GLU A 67 6.78 13.22 -5.53
N ILE A 68 5.81 12.31 -5.45
CA ILE A 68 4.63 12.35 -6.29
C ILE A 68 3.37 12.58 -5.49
N LYS A 69 3.50 12.81 -4.18
CA LYS A 69 2.37 13.07 -3.28
C LYS A 69 1.31 11.99 -3.35
N LEU A 70 1.78 10.75 -3.31
CA LEU A 70 0.91 9.58 -3.36
C LEU A 70 0.97 8.84 -2.04
N ALA A 71 -0.19 8.60 -1.44
CA ALA A 71 -0.30 7.80 -0.23
C ALA A 71 -0.94 6.46 -0.57
N VAL A 72 -0.44 5.39 0.05
CA VAL A 72 -1.00 4.06 -0.05
C VAL A 72 -1.45 3.67 1.34
N GLU A 73 -2.70 3.22 1.45
CA GLU A 73 -3.28 2.88 2.74
C GLU A 73 -3.92 1.51 2.71
N LEU A 74 -3.91 0.86 3.86
CA LEU A 74 -4.53 -0.43 4.05
C LEU A 74 -5.75 -0.28 4.95
N ASP A 75 -6.79 -1.02 4.62
CA ASP A 75 -8.02 -1.01 5.38
C ASP A 75 -8.35 -2.44 5.75
N GLY A 76 -8.42 -2.70 7.06
CA GLY A 76 -8.67 -4.04 7.55
C GLY A 76 -10.13 -4.44 7.53
N ALA A 77 -11.04 -3.48 7.35
CA ALA A 77 -12.46 -3.75 7.34
C ALA A 77 -13.14 -2.94 6.25
N PRO A 78 -14.23 -3.46 5.67
CA PRO A 78 -14.98 -2.66 4.71
C PRO A 78 -15.48 -1.37 5.34
N HIS A 79 -15.52 -0.33 4.54
CA HIS A 79 -15.92 1.00 5.04
C HIS A 79 -17.28 0.98 5.71
N PHE A 80 -18.24 0.28 5.11
CA PHE A 80 -19.59 0.29 5.66
C PHE A 80 -19.66 -0.37 7.03
N MET A 81 -18.65 -1.15 7.40
CA MET A 81 -18.60 -1.78 8.70
C MET A 81 -17.77 -1.01 9.70
N SER A 82 -16.93 -0.10 9.22
CA SER A 82 -16.05 0.65 10.10
C SER A 82 -16.74 1.83 10.76
N GLY A 83 -17.82 2.31 10.16
CA GLY A 83 -18.50 3.49 10.69
C GLY A 83 -17.75 4.78 10.48
N ASN A 84 -16.79 4.81 9.59
CA ASN A 84 -15.89 5.96 9.43
C ASN A 84 -16.09 6.72 8.12
N PHE A 85 -17.18 6.50 7.41
CA PHE A 85 -17.37 7.12 6.10
C PHE A 85 -17.14 8.64 6.13
N GLY A 86 -17.82 9.32 7.01
CA GLY A 86 -17.73 10.78 7.03
C GLY A 86 -16.33 11.25 7.37
N ARG A 87 -15.69 10.59 8.31
CA ARG A 87 -14.35 10.98 8.72
C ARG A 87 -13.34 10.69 7.63
N ASP A 88 -13.50 9.58 6.92
CA ASP A 88 -12.61 9.26 5.82
C ASP A 88 -12.72 10.29 4.71
N ASP A 89 -13.95 10.72 4.38
CA ASP A 89 -14.14 11.71 3.35
C ASP A 89 -13.52 13.04 3.73
N VAL A 90 -13.71 13.48 4.97
CA VAL A 90 -13.12 14.72 5.45
C VAL A 90 -11.61 14.65 5.40
N ARG A 91 -11.06 13.53 5.83
CA ARG A 91 -9.62 13.33 5.84
C ARG A 91 -9.05 13.37 4.42
N GLU A 92 -9.67 12.65 3.50
CA GLU A 92 -9.19 12.62 2.11
C GLU A 92 -9.29 13.99 1.47
N GLU A 93 -10.36 14.68 1.72
CA GLU A 93 -10.54 16.01 1.14
C GLU A 93 -9.51 17.00 1.69
N TYR A 94 -9.23 16.93 2.98
CA TYR A 94 -8.21 17.77 3.58
C TYR A 94 -6.85 17.49 2.94
N LEU A 95 -6.48 16.22 2.84
CA LEU A 95 -5.18 15.87 2.30
C LEU A 95 -5.03 16.30 0.85
N LEU A 96 -6.09 16.15 0.07
CA LEU A 96 -6.04 16.57 -1.33
C LEU A 96 -6.00 18.09 -1.45
N ARG A 97 -6.88 18.77 -0.74
CA ARG A 97 -7.02 20.20 -0.91
C ARG A 97 -5.85 20.98 -0.32
N GLU A 98 -5.42 20.61 0.89
CA GLU A 98 -4.40 21.38 1.59
C GLU A 98 -3.00 20.94 1.23
N HIS A 99 -2.80 19.72 0.79
CA HIS A 99 -1.46 19.17 0.56
C HIS A 99 -1.27 18.57 -0.81
N GLY A 100 -2.31 18.44 -1.61
CA GLY A 100 -2.20 17.85 -2.93
C GLY A 100 -1.95 16.36 -2.91
N ILE A 101 -2.25 15.68 -1.80
CA ILE A 101 -1.97 14.27 -1.63
C ILE A 101 -3.14 13.45 -2.12
N ARG A 102 -2.85 12.48 -2.98
CA ARG A 102 -3.85 11.52 -3.43
C ARG A 102 -3.64 10.22 -2.70
N ILE A 103 -4.73 9.55 -2.38
CA ILE A 103 -4.70 8.31 -1.61
C ILE A 103 -5.27 7.18 -2.45
N ILE A 104 -4.54 6.06 -2.49
CA ILE A 104 -5.12 4.81 -2.97
C ILE A 104 -5.19 3.86 -1.80
N ARG A 105 -6.29 3.13 -1.73
CA ARG A 105 -6.59 2.30 -0.57
C ARG A 105 -6.84 0.88 -1.01
N PHE A 106 -6.24 -0.06 -0.28
CA PHE A 106 -6.44 -1.48 -0.53
C PHE A 106 -6.98 -2.11 0.74
N GLU A 107 -7.80 -3.13 0.58
CA GLU A 107 -8.17 -3.96 1.71
C GLU A 107 -7.07 -4.97 1.98
N ASN A 108 -6.95 -5.37 3.23
CA ASN A 108 -5.91 -6.34 3.59
C ASN A 108 -6.00 -7.60 2.74
N ARG A 109 -7.21 -8.04 2.41
CA ARG A 109 -7.37 -9.26 1.62
C ARG A 109 -6.80 -9.13 0.21
N ASP A 110 -6.80 -7.92 -0.35
CA ASP A 110 -6.20 -7.72 -1.67
C ASP A 110 -4.73 -8.09 -1.64
N LEU A 111 -4.07 -7.70 -0.57
CA LEU A 111 -2.65 -7.98 -0.40
C LEU A 111 -2.41 -9.49 -0.25
N PHE A 112 -3.32 -10.18 0.45
CA PHE A 112 -3.19 -11.61 0.68
C PHE A 112 -3.39 -12.44 -0.59
N TYR A 113 -4.38 -12.06 -1.38
CA TYR A 113 -4.81 -12.90 -2.49
C TYR A 113 -4.29 -12.44 -3.84
N ASN A 114 -3.87 -11.18 -3.95
CA ASN A 114 -3.46 -10.67 -5.25
C ASN A 114 -2.39 -9.59 -5.10
N PRO A 115 -1.24 -9.93 -4.52
CA PRO A 115 -0.18 -8.92 -4.35
C PRO A 115 0.32 -8.36 -5.67
N ASP A 116 0.37 -9.16 -6.73
CA ASP A 116 0.80 -8.65 -8.03
C ASP A 116 -0.18 -7.61 -8.56
N GLY A 117 -1.47 -7.81 -8.32
CA GLY A 117 -2.47 -6.83 -8.73
C GLY A 117 -2.32 -5.53 -7.95
N VAL A 118 -2.02 -5.63 -6.65
CA VAL A 118 -1.76 -4.45 -5.84
C VAL A 118 -0.58 -3.66 -6.42
N VAL A 119 0.51 -4.33 -6.71
CA VAL A 119 1.70 -3.68 -7.29
C VAL A 119 1.35 -3.02 -8.62
N LYS A 120 0.58 -3.70 -9.48
CA LYS A 120 0.21 -3.14 -10.77
C LYS A 120 -0.60 -1.86 -10.63
N VAL A 121 -1.52 -1.83 -9.67
CA VAL A 121 -2.32 -0.63 -9.44
C VAL A 121 -1.43 0.51 -8.97
N ILE A 122 -0.52 0.22 -8.04
CA ILE A 122 0.38 1.25 -7.53
C ILE A 122 1.28 1.78 -8.66
N LEU A 123 1.84 0.89 -9.46
CA LEU A 123 2.69 1.33 -10.58
C LEU A 123 1.91 2.17 -11.58
N SER A 124 0.67 1.80 -11.86
CA SER A 124 -0.17 2.58 -12.76
C SER A 124 -0.39 3.97 -12.21
N MET A 125 -0.65 4.08 -10.91
CA MET A 125 -0.85 5.39 -10.29
C MET A 125 0.44 6.20 -10.30
N ILE A 126 1.58 5.56 -10.05
CA ILE A 126 2.87 6.26 -10.11
C ILE A 126 3.06 6.88 -11.48
N GLN A 127 2.77 6.12 -12.55
CA GLN A 127 2.92 6.65 -13.89
C GLN A 127 2.02 7.86 -14.13
N LYS A 128 0.79 7.79 -13.67
CA LYS A 128 -0.12 8.93 -13.80
C LYS A 128 0.38 10.15 -13.06
N MET A 129 0.87 9.94 -11.84
CA MET A 129 1.33 11.06 -11.03
C MET A 129 2.61 11.66 -11.59
N LYS A 130 3.48 10.84 -12.14
CA LYS A 130 4.72 11.35 -12.75
C LYS A 130 4.46 12.15 -14.01
N GLY A 131 3.40 11.81 -14.72
CA GLY A 131 3.07 12.51 -15.96
C GLY A 131 2.50 13.91 -15.77
N ARG A 132 2.31 14.31 -14.53
CA ARG A 132 1.76 15.65 -14.24
C ARG A 132 2.86 16.72 -14.20
#